data_c592e3d4a6e29ec1ce3b8937ab780702
#
_entry.id   c592e3d4a6e29ec1ce3b8937ab780702
#
_cell.length_a   1.000
_cell.length_b   1.000
_cell.length_c   1.000
_cell.angle_alpha   90.00
_cell.angle_beta   90.00
_cell.angle_gamma   90.00
#
_symmetry.space_group_name_H-M   'P 1'
#
loop_
_entity.id
_entity.type
_entity.pdbx_description
1 polymer ?
#
loop_
_entity_poly.entity_id
_entity_poly.type
_entity_poly.pdbx_seq_one_letter_code
_entity_poly.pdbx_strand_id
1 'polypeptide(L)'
;MAELNSLQVLKQNLINYVQLQLGSGMIDVELDPDHYEAAYQKTIGTYRQRAQAAYEESYSFLELVQDVNIYTLPQEVINVRQVFRRTFGNSQGPYATNFDPFTQASLNVYLMNFNVAGGLATYDFYTQYVELAGRMFGQYVVFTWNPVTKKIQMARDWRGTGENVLLWTDNLKPEINLLSDFQISQWIRDYMVAN
;
A
#
# COMPACT_ATOMS: atom_id res chain seq x y z
N MET A 1 -12.91 17.20 -7.70
CA MET A 1 -14.20 17.80 -7.23
C MET A 1 -15.33 16.77 -7.12
N ALA A 2 -15.51 15.85 -8.06
CA ALA A 2 -16.58 14.81 -7.98
C ALA A 2 -16.38 13.83 -6.82
N GLU A 3 -15.16 13.43 -6.51
CA GLU A 3 -14.84 12.50 -5.39
C GLU A 3 -15.06 13.12 -4.02
N LEU A 4 -14.74 14.40 -3.85
CA LEU A 4 -14.99 15.12 -2.58
C LEU A 4 -16.49 15.21 -2.28
N ASN A 5 -17.33 15.41 -3.31
CA ASN A 5 -18.78 15.41 -3.14
C ASN A 5 -19.30 14.01 -2.73
N SER A 6 -18.74 12.94 -3.29
CA SER A 6 -19.15 11.56 -2.95
C SER A 6 -18.78 11.19 -1.51
N LEU A 7 -17.60 11.56 -1.04
CA LEU A 7 -17.17 11.35 0.34
C LEU A 7 -18.09 12.09 1.34
N GLN A 8 -18.42 13.35 1.05
CA GLN A 8 -19.32 14.15 1.89
C GLN A 8 -20.71 13.53 1.99
N VAL A 9 -21.24 13.03 0.87
CA VAL A 9 -22.54 12.34 0.86
C VAL A 9 -22.50 11.06 1.71
N LEU A 10 -21.46 10.24 1.56
CA LEU A 10 -21.30 9.02 2.35
C LEU A 10 -21.18 9.31 3.85
N LYS A 11 -20.41 10.35 4.19
CA LYS A 11 -20.25 10.80 5.58
C LYS A 11 -21.56 11.31 6.17
N GLN A 12 -22.31 12.11 5.41
CA GLN A 12 -23.62 12.61 5.84
C GLN A 12 -24.62 11.46 6.04
N ASN A 13 -24.62 10.47 5.15
CA ASN A 13 -25.46 9.29 5.29
C ASN A 13 -25.11 8.49 6.56
N LEU A 14 -23.82 8.40 6.90
CA LEU A 14 -23.36 7.77 8.12
C LEU A 14 -23.81 8.54 9.36
N ILE A 15 -23.68 9.86 9.38
CA ILE A 15 -24.14 10.73 10.47
C ILE A 15 -25.67 10.59 10.64
N ASN A 16 -26.43 10.64 9.56
CA ASN A 16 -27.87 10.46 9.61
C ASN A 16 -28.28 9.09 10.19
N TYR A 17 -27.54 8.04 9.82
CA TYR A 17 -27.75 6.71 10.39
C TYR A 17 -27.52 6.70 11.91
N VAL A 18 -26.43 7.30 12.39
CA VAL A 18 -26.10 7.40 13.81
C VAL A 18 -27.17 8.20 14.55
N GLN A 19 -27.63 9.31 14.01
CA GLN A 19 -28.71 10.12 14.59
C GLN A 19 -30.00 9.31 14.75
N LEU A 20 -30.38 8.53 13.73
CA LEU A 20 -31.56 7.66 13.80
C LEU A 20 -31.41 6.58 14.88
N GLN A 21 -30.22 6.00 15.01
CA GLN A 21 -29.96 4.99 16.05
C GLN A 21 -29.97 5.57 17.47
N LEU A 22 -29.58 6.83 17.63
CA LEU A 22 -29.66 7.56 18.91
C LEU A 22 -31.10 8.00 19.26
N GLY A 23 -32.06 7.74 18.37
CA GLY A 23 -33.46 8.06 18.59
C GLY A 23 -33.92 9.41 18.08
N SER A 24 -33.19 10.00 17.14
CA SER A 24 -33.60 11.26 16.47
C SER A 24 -35.01 11.11 15.88
N GLY A 25 -35.87 12.08 16.17
CA GLY A 25 -37.29 12.04 15.81
C GLY A 25 -38.22 11.46 16.91
N MET A 26 -37.69 10.75 17.91
CA MET A 26 -38.41 10.30 19.11
C MET A 26 -37.95 11.06 20.35
N ILE A 27 -36.70 11.42 20.40
CA ILE A 27 -36.03 12.16 21.48
C ILE A 27 -35.29 13.33 20.86
N ASP A 28 -35.25 14.46 21.54
CA ASP A 28 -34.39 15.58 21.12
C ASP A 28 -32.95 15.25 21.47
N VAL A 29 -32.12 15.08 20.43
CA VAL A 29 -30.69 14.73 20.57
C VAL A 29 -29.87 16.00 20.46
N GLU A 30 -29.45 16.52 21.61
CA GLU A 30 -28.65 17.76 21.73
C GLU A 30 -27.15 17.50 21.47
N LEU A 31 -26.80 16.91 20.31
CA LEU A 31 -25.43 16.73 19.89
C LEU A 31 -25.08 17.71 18.78
N ASP A 32 -24.04 18.49 19.00
CA ASP A 32 -23.50 19.38 18.00
C ASP A 32 -22.82 18.61 16.85
N PRO A 33 -22.77 19.17 15.63
CA PRO A 33 -22.09 18.55 14.49
C PRO A 33 -20.63 18.15 14.78
N ASP A 34 -19.95 18.88 15.65
CA ASP A 34 -18.55 18.62 16.04
C ASP A 34 -18.41 17.30 16.82
N HIS A 35 -19.43 16.91 17.59
CA HIS A 35 -19.41 15.62 18.29
C HIS A 35 -19.45 14.44 17.31
N TYR A 36 -20.27 14.55 16.26
CA TYR A 36 -20.33 13.52 15.20
C TYR A 36 -19.02 13.44 14.43
N GLU A 37 -18.39 14.59 14.15
CA GLU A 37 -17.08 14.63 13.49
C GLU A 37 -15.99 13.98 14.35
N ALA A 38 -15.96 14.28 15.65
CA ALA A 38 -15.02 13.68 16.60
C ALA A 38 -15.21 12.16 16.71
N ALA A 39 -16.47 11.68 16.78
CA ALA A 39 -16.79 10.26 16.78
C ALA A 39 -16.36 9.57 15.47
N TYR A 40 -16.56 10.24 14.33
CA TYR A 40 -16.11 9.76 13.03
C TYR A 40 -14.60 9.62 12.97
N GLN A 41 -13.85 10.65 13.33
CA GLN A 41 -12.38 10.64 13.32
C GLN A 41 -11.84 9.55 14.25
N LYS A 42 -12.41 9.39 15.43
CA LYS A 42 -12.04 8.32 16.36
C LYS A 42 -12.30 6.94 15.77
N THR A 43 -13.44 6.76 15.11
CA THR A 43 -13.83 5.48 14.49
C THR A 43 -12.87 5.10 13.36
N ILE A 44 -12.63 6.01 12.42
CA ILE A 44 -11.67 5.80 11.31
C ILE A 44 -10.26 5.56 11.84
N GLY A 45 -9.81 6.35 12.83
CA GLY A 45 -8.51 6.17 13.46
C GLY A 45 -8.36 4.80 14.11
N THR A 46 -9.37 4.34 14.85
CA THR A 46 -9.38 3.01 15.48
C THR A 46 -9.36 1.89 14.45
N TYR A 47 -10.15 2.04 13.38
CA TYR A 47 -10.17 1.07 12.29
C TYR A 47 -8.79 0.96 11.62
N ARG A 48 -8.18 2.10 11.26
CA ARG A 48 -6.85 2.14 10.66
C ARG A 48 -5.76 1.55 11.54
N GLN A 49 -5.88 1.64 12.86
CA GLN A 49 -4.90 1.06 13.78
C GLN A 49 -5.01 -0.46 13.91
N ARG A 50 -6.20 -1.02 13.78
CA ARG A 50 -6.47 -2.43 14.12
C ARG A 50 -6.70 -3.33 12.93
N ALA A 51 -7.19 -2.80 11.82
CA ALA A 51 -7.59 -3.59 10.67
C ALA A 51 -6.50 -3.62 9.58
N GLN A 52 -6.08 -4.80 9.20
CA GLN A 52 -5.19 -4.99 8.04
C GLN A 52 -5.87 -4.57 6.73
N ALA A 53 -7.19 -4.70 6.65
CA ALA A 53 -7.98 -4.28 5.50
C ALA A 53 -8.01 -2.74 5.27
N ALA A 54 -7.48 -1.94 6.23
CA ALA A 54 -7.32 -0.50 6.08
C ALA A 54 -6.17 -0.11 5.14
N TYR A 55 -5.32 -1.07 4.79
CA TYR A 55 -4.16 -0.87 3.93
C TYR A 55 -4.35 -1.58 2.60
N GLU A 56 -3.68 -1.08 1.59
CA GLU A 56 -3.58 -1.72 0.28
C GLU A 56 -2.13 -1.77 -0.18
N GLU A 57 -1.78 -2.87 -0.83
CA GLU A 57 -0.47 -3.01 -1.46
C GLU A 57 -0.47 -2.27 -2.79
N SER A 58 0.57 -1.49 -3.03
CA SER A 58 0.71 -0.70 -4.24
C SER A 58 2.13 -0.80 -4.79
N TYR A 59 2.23 -0.71 -6.09
CA TYR A 59 3.49 -0.63 -6.80
C TYR A 59 3.59 0.72 -7.48
N SER A 60 4.66 1.45 -7.20
CA SER A 60 4.92 2.76 -7.77
C SER A 60 6.35 2.87 -8.30
N PHE A 61 6.54 3.73 -9.29
CA PHE A 61 7.88 4.00 -9.81
C PHE A 61 8.45 5.25 -9.14
N LEU A 62 9.73 5.15 -8.76
CA LEU A 62 10.53 6.26 -8.28
C LEU A 62 11.70 6.47 -9.21
N GLU A 63 11.84 7.68 -9.74
CA GLU A 63 13.00 8.07 -10.53
C GLU A 63 14.16 8.47 -9.60
N LEU A 64 15.30 7.79 -9.76
CA LEU A 64 16.52 8.10 -9.02
C LEU A 64 17.27 9.22 -9.73
N VAL A 65 17.55 10.29 -9.02
CA VAL A 65 18.34 11.43 -9.51
C VAL A 65 19.77 11.27 -9.04
N GLN A 66 20.72 11.67 -9.90
CA GLN A 66 22.15 11.61 -9.59
C GLN A 66 22.47 12.38 -8.30
N ASP A 67 23.31 11.78 -7.45
CA ASP A 67 23.78 12.34 -6.17
C ASP A 67 22.68 12.68 -5.16
N VAL A 68 21.45 12.19 -5.39
CA VAL A 68 20.34 12.31 -4.43
C VAL A 68 20.05 10.92 -3.85
N ASN A 69 20.10 10.81 -2.52
CA ASN A 69 19.83 9.55 -1.82
C ASN A 69 18.58 9.60 -0.94
N ILE A 70 17.96 10.77 -0.77
CA ILE A 70 16.76 10.96 0.07
C ILE A 70 15.61 11.43 -0.83
N TYR A 71 14.51 10.67 -0.79
CA TYR A 71 13.29 10.98 -1.53
C TYR A 71 12.11 11.07 -0.59
N THR A 72 11.19 12.00 -0.86
CA THR A 72 9.96 12.15 -0.09
C THR A 72 8.83 11.45 -0.85
N LEU A 73 8.16 10.51 -0.19
CA LEU A 73 7.01 9.79 -0.74
C LEU A 73 5.69 10.46 -0.32
N PRO A 74 4.58 10.20 -1.01
CA PRO A 74 3.25 10.69 -0.64
C PRO A 74 2.85 10.30 0.79
N GLN A 75 1.99 11.10 1.40
CA GLN A 75 1.56 10.87 2.79
C GLN A 75 0.75 9.59 3.00
N GLU A 76 0.16 9.08 1.92
CA GLU A 76 -0.62 7.84 1.92
C GLU A 76 0.26 6.61 2.16
N VAL A 77 1.55 6.68 1.82
CA VAL A 77 2.50 5.58 2.02
C VAL A 77 2.80 5.43 3.52
N ILE A 78 2.49 4.26 4.06
CA ILE A 78 2.79 3.93 5.46
C ILE A 78 4.08 3.20 5.60
N ASN A 79 4.30 2.24 4.72
CA ASN A 79 5.48 1.40 4.76
C ASN A 79 6.01 1.14 3.35
N VAL A 80 7.31 0.97 3.25
CA VAL A 80 7.98 0.52 2.03
C VAL A 80 8.53 -0.86 2.33
N ARG A 81 7.95 -1.88 1.68
CA ARG A 81 8.38 -3.27 1.89
C ARG A 81 9.68 -3.56 1.18
N GLN A 82 9.77 -3.16 -0.09
CA GLN A 82 10.92 -3.48 -0.92
C GLN A 82 11.09 -2.47 -2.05
N VAL A 83 12.36 -2.32 -2.46
CA VAL A 83 12.74 -1.51 -3.62
C VAL A 83 13.43 -2.43 -4.60
N PHE A 84 12.87 -2.52 -5.80
CA PHE A 84 13.39 -3.35 -6.87
C PHE A 84 14.10 -2.49 -7.90
N ARG A 85 15.28 -2.91 -8.24
CA ARG A 85 16.05 -2.32 -9.32
C ARG A 85 15.80 -3.09 -10.62
N ARG A 86 15.93 -2.40 -11.74
CA ARG A 86 15.88 -3.01 -13.06
C ARG A 86 16.92 -4.13 -13.17
N THR A 87 16.49 -5.31 -13.63
CA THR A 87 17.33 -6.49 -13.71
C THR A 87 18.42 -6.30 -14.75
N PHE A 88 19.66 -6.63 -14.40
CA PHE A 88 20.79 -6.71 -15.31
C PHE A 88 20.51 -7.80 -16.35
N GLY A 89 20.58 -7.49 -17.63
CA GLY A 89 20.62 -8.49 -18.69
C GLY A 89 19.64 -8.30 -19.85
N ASN A 90 18.72 -7.35 -19.80
CA ASN A 90 17.83 -7.08 -20.93
C ASN A 90 17.88 -5.59 -21.33
N SER A 91 19.06 -5.17 -21.78
CA SER A 91 19.32 -3.79 -22.21
C SER A 91 19.08 -3.57 -23.70
N GLN A 92 18.14 -4.29 -24.31
CA GLN A 92 17.81 -4.09 -25.71
C GLN A 92 16.49 -3.31 -25.86
N GLY A 93 16.63 -1.99 -25.85
CA GLY A 93 15.62 -1.04 -26.29
C GLY A 93 15.09 -0.11 -25.19
N PRO A 94 14.65 1.10 -25.56
CA PRO A 94 14.15 2.12 -24.63
C PRO A 94 12.85 1.73 -23.89
N TYR A 95 12.26 0.59 -24.23
CA TYR A 95 11.01 0.07 -23.66
C TYR A 95 11.15 -1.27 -22.93
N ALA A 96 12.38 -1.77 -22.74
CA ALA A 96 12.61 -3.00 -21.99
C ALA A 96 12.45 -2.75 -20.48
N THR A 97 11.21 -2.65 -20.05
CA THR A 97 10.81 -2.50 -18.64
C THR A 97 10.67 -3.88 -18.00
N ASN A 98 11.78 -4.51 -17.65
CA ASN A 98 11.76 -5.74 -16.85
C ASN A 98 11.67 -5.41 -15.34
N PHE A 99 10.69 -4.60 -14.99
CA PHE A 99 10.25 -4.42 -13.61
C PHE A 99 9.11 -5.38 -13.31
N ASP A 100 9.30 -6.66 -13.57
CA ASP A 100 8.23 -7.59 -13.30
C ASP A 100 8.59 -8.41 -12.06
N PRO A 101 8.02 -8.07 -10.88
CA PRO A 101 8.13 -8.92 -9.70
C PRO A 101 7.49 -10.30 -9.97
N PHE A 102 6.62 -10.39 -10.99
CA PHE A 102 5.99 -11.63 -11.42
C PHE A 102 6.82 -12.43 -12.42
N THR A 103 7.86 -11.86 -13.04
CA THR A 103 8.73 -12.63 -13.95
C THR A 103 9.45 -13.75 -13.18
N GLN A 104 9.84 -13.52 -11.94
CA GLN A 104 10.35 -14.59 -11.08
C GLN A 104 9.26 -15.59 -10.71
N ALA A 105 8.04 -15.14 -10.46
CA ALA A 105 6.91 -16.03 -10.20
C ALA A 105 6.53 -16.83 -11.44
N SER A 106 6.51 -16.22 -12.63
CA SER A 106 6.23 -16.91 -13.89
C SER A 106 7.33 -17.89 -14.28
N LEU A 107 8.59 -17.54 -14.04
CA LEU A 107 9.72 -18.46 -14.22
C LEU A 107 9.62 -19.66 -13.26
N ASN A 108 9.20 -19.42 -12.03
CA ASN A 108 8.96 -20.48 -11.05
C ASN A 108 7.81 -21.40 -11.50
N VAL A 109 6.70 -20.84 -12.00
CA VAL A 109 5.57 -21.61 -12.55
C VAL A 109 6.01 -22.38 -13.79
N TYR A 110 6.81 -21.79 -14.67
CA TYR A 110 7.36 -22.45 -15.84
C TYR A 110 8.24 -23.64 -15.45
N LEU A 111 9.12 -23.48 -14.47
CA LEU A 111 9.97 -24.56 -13.97
C LEU A 111 9.18 -25.66 -13.25
N MET A 112 8.07 -25.33 -12.60
CA MET A 112 7.16 -26.33 -12.01
C MET A 112 6.42 -27.14 -13.06
N ASN A 113 6.13 -26.58 -14.23
CA ASN A 113 5.46 -27.27 -15.34
C ASN A 113 6.41 -28.17 -16.15
N PHE A 114 7.72 -27.96 -16.07
CA PHE A 114 8.67 -28.93 -16.60
C PHE A 114 8.73 -30.11 -15.63
N ASN A 115 8.38 -31.28 -16.13
CA ASN A 115 8.42 -32.58 -15.45
C ASN A 115 9.89 -32.97 -15.06
N VAL A 116 10.55 -32.07 -14.35
CA VAL A 116 11.91 -32.33 -13.83
C VAL A 116 11.72 -33.15 -12.57
N ALA A 117 12.31 -34.34 -12.58
CA ALA A 117 12.29 -35.32 -11.49
C ALA A 117 12.99 -34.81 -10.22
N GLY A 118 12.48 -33.77 -9.60
CA GLY A 118 13.08 -33.15 -8.43
C GLY A 118 12.09 -32.69 -7.35
N GLY A 119 10.82 -32.54 -7.72
CA GLY A 119 9.77 -32.17 -6.79
C GLY A 119 10.00 -30.85 -6.04
N LEU A 120 9.35 -30.72 -4.88
CA LEU A 120 9.34 -29.54 -4.02
C LEU A 120 10.73 -29.14 -3.53
N ALA A 121 11.61 -30.12 -3.28
CA ALA A 121 12.97 -29.87 -2.80
C ALA A 121 13.84 -29.13 -3.82
N THR A 122 13.70 -29.44 -5.11
CA THR A 122 14.42 -28.77 -6.19
C THR A 122 13.93 -27.36 -6.38
N TYR A 123 12.63 -27.14 -6.22
CA TYR A 123 12.01 -25.81 -6.26
C TYR A 123 12.54 -24.93 -5.14
N ASP A 124 12.56 -25.42 -3.91
CA ASP A 124 13.04 -24.68 -2.74
C ASP A 124 14.53 -24.32 -2.89
N PHE A 125 15.35 -25.26 -3.33
CA PHE A 125 16.77 -25.03 -3.59
C PHE A 125 17.00 -23.95 -4.69
N TYR A 126 16.20 -24.00 -5.75
CA TYR A 126 16.27 -23.01 -6.82
C TYR A 126 15.83 -21.62 -6.35
N THR A 127 14.76 -21.52 -5.57
CA THR A 127 14.26 -20.26 -5.02
C THR A 127 15.31 -19.59 -4.12
N GLN A 128 15.96 -20.37 -3.26
CA GLN A 128 17.06 -19.87 -2.42
C GLN A 128 18.27 -19.41 -3.24
N TYR A 129 18.60 -20.12 -4.31
CA TYR A 129 19.69 -19.72 -5.21
C TYR A 129 19.39 -18.43 -5.95
N VAL A 130 18.16 -18.25 -6.45
CA VAL A 130 17.72 -17.01 -7.12
C VAL A 130 17.75 -15.83 -6.14
N GLU A 131 17.30 -16.03 -4.92
CA GLU A 131 17.34 -14.99 -3.90
C GLU A 131 18.80 -14.60 -3.54
N LEU A 132 19.67 -15.58 -3.39
CA LEU A 132 21.09 -15.34 -3.14
C LEU A 132 21.75 -14.59 -4.33
N ALA A 133 21.47 -15.01 -5.55
CA ALA A 133 21.96 -14.35 -6.74
C ALA A 133 21.44 -12.91 -6.84
N GLY A 134 20.16 -12.67 -6.55
CA GLY A 134 19.58 -11.33 -6.49
C GLY A 134 20.28 -10.41 -5.49
N ARG A 135 20.65 -10.93 -4.32
CA ARG A 135 21.43 -10.20 -3.32
C ARG A 135 22.86 -9.91 -3.79
N MET A 136 23.52 -10.87 -4.43
CA MET A 136 24.90 -10.74 -4.92
C MET A 136 25.00 -9.77 -6.09
N PHE A 137 24.04 -9.77 -7.00
CA PHE A 137 24.04 -8.91 -8.19
C PHE A 137 23.36 -7.56 -7.99
N GLY A 138 22.95 -7.22 -6.75
CA GLY A 138 22.41 -5.91 -6.40
C GLY A 138 21.02 -5.62 -6.99
N GLN A 139 20.22 -6.66 -7.20
CA GLN A 139 18.82 -6.52 -7.62
C GLN A 139 17.98 -5.82 -6.54
N TYR A 140 18.32 -6.03 -5.27
CA TYR A 140 17.68 -5.39 -4.14
C TYR A 140 18.45 -4.14 -3.71
N VAL A 141 17.73 -3.04 -3.59
CA VAL A 141 18.27 -1.79 -3.07
C VAL A 141 18.11 -1.77 -1.56
N VAL A 142 19.20 -1.57 -0.83
CA VAL A 142 19.15 -1.36 0.61
C VAL A 142 18.71 0.07 0.88
N PHE A 143 17.67 0.22 1.68
CA PHE A 143 17.08 1.51 2.01
C PHE A 143 16.68 1.58 3.49
N THR A 144 16.50 2.80 3.98
CA THR A 144 15.90 3.09 5.28
C THR A 144 14.63 3.91 5.07
N TRP A 145 13.54 3.51 5.72
CA TRP A 145 12.26 4.20 5.63
C TRP A 145 11.91 4.88 6.95
N ASN A 146 11.52 6.16 6.89
CA ASN A 146 11.00 6.87 8.05
C ASN A 146 9.51 7.18 7.85
N PRO A 147 8.60 6.49 8.58
CA PRO A 147 7.16 6.65 8.42
C PRO A 147 6.63 8.02 8.88
N VAL A 148 7.35 8.73 9.75
CA VAL A 148 6.93 10.04 10.27
C VAL A 148 7.22 11.14 9.25
N THR A 149 8.43 11.17 8.72
CA THR A 149 8.85 12.20 7.76
C THR A 149 8.51 11.84 6.30
N LYS A 150 8.01 10.60 6.07
CA LYS A 150 7.72 10.07 4.73
C LYS A 150 8.92 10.11 3.80
N LYS A 151 10.12 9.92 4.36
CA LYS A 151 11.36 9.92 3.61
C LYS A 151 11.93 8.53 3.50
N ILE A 152 12.27 8.15 2.28
CA ILE A 152 13.07 6.98 1.98
C ILE A 152 14.50 7.42 1.69
N GLN A 153 15.45 6.80 2.35
CA GLN A 153 16.87 7.03 2.15
C GLN A 153 17.49 5.77 1.56
N MET A 154 18.09 5.90 0.39
CA MET A 154 18.86 4.84 -0.24
C MET A 154 20.23 4.75 0.43
N ALA A 155 20.70 3.54 0.71
CA ALA A 155 21.99 3.33 1.37
C ALA A 155 23.19 3.65 0.46
N ARG A 156 22.97 3.80 -0.83
CA ARG A 156 24.01 4.06 -1.82
C ARG A 156 23.60 5.22 -2.72
N ASP A 157 24.52 6.16 -2.93
CA ASP A 157 24.33 7.25 -3.87
C ASP A 157 24.26 6.74 -5.31
N TRP A 158 23.28 7.26 -6.03
CA TRP A 158 23.10 6.96 -7.43
C TRP A 158 24.06 7.81 -8.29
N ARG A 159 24.88 7.16 -9.09
CA ARG A 159 25.87 7.85 -9.95
C ARG A 159 25.54 7.85 -11.45
N GLY A 160 24.41 7.24 -11.82
CA GLY A 160 23.96 7.16 -13.21
C GLY A 160 22.97 8.26 -13.59
N THR A 161 22.68 8.38 -14.88
CA THR A 161 21.60 9.21 -15.39
C THR A 161 20.27 8.50 -15.14
N GLY A 162 19.32 9.19 -14.53
CA GLY A 162 17.94 8.79 -14.19
C GLY A 162 17.60 7.30 -14.38
N GLU A 163 17.49 6.57 -13.29
CA GLU A 163 17.00 5.19 -13.31
C GLU A 163 15.69 5.11 -12.53
N ASN A 164 14.72 4.43 -13.09
CA ASN A 164 13.48 4.15 -12.39
C ASN A 164 13.62 2.87 -11.56
N VAL A 165 13.26 2.96 -10.29
CA VAL A 165 13.12 1.81 -9.41
C VAL A 165 11.64 1.57 -9.10
N LEU A 166 11.28 0.32 -8.88
CA LEU A 166 9.95 -0.07 -8.46
C LEU A 166 9.90 -0.16 -6.94
N LEU A 167 8.99 0.58 -6.35
CA LEU A 167 8.69 0.53 -4.93
C LEU A 167 7.49 -0.39 -4.68
N TRP A 168 7.62 -1.31 -3.77
CA TRP A 168 6.49 -2.05 -3.22
C TRP A 168 6.13 -1.44 -1.88
N THR A 169 4.94 -0.84 -1.81
CA THR A 169 4.50 -0.03 -0.67
C THR A 169 3.17 -0.49 -0.12
N ASP A 170 2.98 -0.24 1.17
CA ASP A 170 1.67 -0.32 1.83
C ASP A 170 1.11 1.09 1.95
N ASN A 171 -0.02 1.33 1.31
CA ASN A 171 -0.71 2.61 1.30
C ASN A 171 -1.97 2.55 2.15
N LEU A 172 -2.34 3.67 2.77
CA LEU A 172 -3.65 3.82 3.40
C LEU A 172 -4.74 3.83 2.35
N LYS A 173 -5.77 3.01 2.55
CA LYS A 173 -6.98 3.11 1.72
C LYS A 173 -7.63 4.48 1.92
N PRO A 174 -8.06 5.15 0.84
CA PRO A 174 -8.86 6.37 0.91
C PRO A 174 -10.14 6.15 1.74
N GLU A 175 -10.58 7.18 2.45
CA GLU A 175 -11.79 7.10 3.29
C GLU A 175 -13.04 6.74 2.48
N ILE A 176 -13.10 7.20 1.23
CA ILE A 176 -14.21 6.87 0.33
C ILE A 176 -14.33 5.36 0.10
N ASN A 177 -13.19 4.66 -0.05
CA ASN A 177 -13.17 3.22 -0.24
C ASN A 177 -13.57 2.48 1.04
N LEU A 178 -13.15 2.98 2.21
CA LEU A 178 -13.54 2.41 3.50
C LEU A 178 -15.05 2.53 3.75
N LEU A 179 -15.66 3.66 3.40
CA LEU A 179 -17.10 3.88 3.57
C LEU A 179 -17.96 3.16 2.53
N SER A 180 -17.39 2.88 1.35
CA SER A 180 -18.10 2.20 0.26
C SER A 180 -18.04 0.68 0.37
N ASP A 181 -17.06 0.13 1.09
CA ASP A 181 -16.93 -1.31 1.30
C ASP A 181 -18.02 -1.81 2.26
N PHE A 182 -18.81 -2.78 1.80
CA PHE A 182 -19.94 -3.34 2.55
C PHE A 182 -19.54 -3.90 3.92
N GLN A 183 -18.42 -4.60 3.99
CA GLN A 183 -17.98 -5.22 5.25
C GLN A 183 -17.44 -4.18 6.25
N ILE A 184 -16.69 -3.21 5.73
CA ILE A 184 -16.06 -2.17 6.54
C ILE A 184 -17.10 -1.16 7.03
N SER A 185 -18.01 -0.75 6.15
CA SER A 185 -19.03 0.28 6.46
C SER A 185 -19.95 -0.14 7.59
N GLN A 186 -20.30 -1.44 7.69
CA GLN A 186 -21.12 -1.93 8.79
C GLN A 186 -20.41 -1.77 10.14
N TRP A 187 -19.15 -2.19 10.22
CA TRP A 187 -18.36 -2.04 11.44
C TRP A 187 -18.20 -0.57 11.85
N ILE A 188 -17.95 0.33 10.88
CA ILE A 188 -17.82 1.78 11.11
C ILE A 188 -19.12 2.34 11.70
N ARG A 189 -20.27 1.94 11.16
CA ARG A 189 -21.59 2.36 11.67
C ARG A 189 -21.81 1.95 13.11
N ASP A 190 -21.61 0.68 13.39
CA ASP A 190 -21.85 0.12 14.73
C ASP A 190 -20.90 0.71 15.77
N TYR A 191 -19.63 0.88 15.39
CA TYR A 191 -18.63 1.46 16.28
C TYR A 191 -18.85 2.97 16.52
N MET A 192 -19.32 3.71 15.49
CA MET A 192 -19.66 5.13 15.65
C MET A 192 -20.87 5.37 16.55
N VAL A 193 -21.88 4.48 16.50
CA VAL A 193 -23.04 4.53 17.42
C VAL A 193 -22.61 4.25 18.86
N ALA A 194 -21.60 3.39 19.06
CA ALA A 194 -21.12 3.01 20.39
C ALA A 194 -20.22 4.06 21.07
N ASN A 195 -19.69 5.05 20.32
CA ASN A 195 -18.81 6.09 20.82
C ASN A 195 -19.50 7.40 21.12
#